data_b9140a5945f90b7cd7c287edc41b1417
#
_entry.id   b9140a5945f90b7cd7c287edc41b1417
#
_cell.length_a   1.000
_cell.length_b   1.000
_cell.length_c   1.000
_cell.angle_alpha   90.00
_cell.angle_beta   90.00
_cell.angle_gamma   90.00
#
_symmetry.space_group_name_H-M   'P 1'
#
loop_
_entity.id
_entity.type
_entity.pdbx_description
1 polymer ?
#
loop_
_entity_poly.entity_id
_entity_poly.type
_entity_poly.pdbx_seq_one_letter_code
_entity_poly.pdbx_strand_id
1 'polypeptide(L)'
;MIQDIKKYNVWIVYACMWLFSFFTIWYIAIVMYYTLVHVTQSGYASDFIKNISTLSNVPIRSFYIAVFGFIGLFCFVSIRKKIRFFSRHQIIPILIELGLSLLIMKNISFSATCILFLIIADSLLYVDKPVDRSICIILVFLAYMLSNYGYLSNYIPMISFQEYLSVYNSKTQGLLLGIEVTLSNLNIVLFIAYIFLYLQKQMDETQKFAALNVELKRLNNQLKGYANLREKMGETKERNRLAREIHDTLGHTLTGLSVGLEACRVMIDKDVNVTKAQLGILEESAKRGLTDVRRSVDKLKPDALERYSLKEALDMMIMDYQKLTDVTILYLCHLPLVNLNADEEEVVYRVVQEGMTNSVRHGHATKIYVSIAQADNNLIIIIEDNGQGCKDVKPGFGIHHLTERIDLLQGRIRYYGVKGFELIVEIPMRRGENNG
;
A
#
# COMPACT_ATOMS: atom_id res chain seq x y z
N MET A 1 -10.95 -26.78 -10.88
CA MET A 1 -12.13 -27.55 -11.33
C MET A 1 -13.42 -27.17 -10.64
N ILE A 2 -13.61 -27.26 -9.31
CA ILE A 2 -14.87 -26.83 -8.63
C ILE A 2 -15.10 -25.30 -8.73
N GLN A 3 -14.06 -24.49 -8.74
CA GLN A 3 -14.13 -23.03 -8.86
C GLN A 3 -14.49 -22.57 -10.27
N ASP A 4 -14.05 -23.25 -11.28
CA ASP A 4 -14.40 -22.98 -12.68
C ASP A 4 -15.88 -23.29 -12.91
N ILE A 5 -16.37 -24.37 -12.33
CA ILE A 5 -17.78 -24.74 -12.40
C ILE A 5 -18.68 -23.65 -11.82
N LYS A 6 -18.34 -23.05 -10.66
CA LYS A 6 -19.14 -21.95 -10.06
C LYS A 6 -19.15 -20.67 -10.93
N LYS A 7 -18.03 -20.33 -11.56
CA LYS A 7 -17.94 -19.20 -12.48
C LYS A 7 -18.82 -19.40 -13.72
N TYR A 8 -18.82 -20.61 -14.28
CA TYR A 8 -19.67 -20.97 -15.42
C TYR A 8 -21.14 -20.91 -15.06
N ASN A 9 -21.54 -21.32 -13.85
CA ASN A 9 -22.95 -21.33 -13.45
C ASN A 9 -23.58 -19.92 -13.46
N VAL A 10 -22.89 -18.88 -13.04
CA VAL A 10 -23.38 -17.48 -13.09
C VAL A 10 -23.64 -17.05 -14.54
N TRP A 11 -22.74 -17.39 -15.46
CA TRP A 11 -22.85 -17.04 -16.87
C TRP A 11 -23.95 -17.84 -17.57
N ILE A 12 -24.15 -19.11 -17.21
CA ILE A 12 -25.23 -19.95 -17.76
C ILE A 12 -26.56 -19.37 -17.34
N VAL A 13 -26.76 -19.05 -16.04
CA VAL A 13 -28.04 -18.47 -15.60
C VAL A 13 -28.29 -17.10 -16.23
N TYR A 14 -27.27 -16.27 -16.38
CA TYR A 14 -27.35 -15.00 -17.08
C TYR A 14 -27.79 -15.18 -18.57
N ALA A 15 -27.19 -16.14 -19.25
CA ALA A 15 -27.59 -16.47 -20.65
C ALA A 15 -29.04 -17.02 -20.72
N CYS A 16 -29.44 -17.84 -19.76
CA CYS A 16 -30.83 -18.29 -19.64
C CYS A 16 -31.81 -17.13 -19.43
N MET A 17 -31.44 -16.15 -18.58
CA MET A 17 -32.25 -14.93 -18.38
C MET A 17 -32.49 -14.18 -19.72
N TRP A 18 -31.43 -14.01 -20.54
CA TRP A 18 -31.55 -13.38 -21.86
C TRP A 18 -32.51 -14.18 -22.78
N LEU A 19 -32.35 -15.49 -22.81
CA LEU A 19 -33.18 -16.38 -23.65
C LEU A 19 -34.65 -16.33 -23.23
N PHE A 20 -34.95 -16.49 -21.95
CA PHE A 20 -36.31 -16.50 -21.44
C PHE A 20 -36.98 -15.12 -21.49
N SER A 21 -36.22 -14.04 -21.28
CA SER A 21 -36.74 -12.68 -21.48
C SER A 21 -37.08 -12.43 -22.95
N PHE A 22 -36.27 -12.92 -23.89
CA PHE A 22 -36.59 -12.88 -25.33
C PHE A 22 -37.90 -13.62 -25.63
N PHE A 23 -38.03 -14.85 -25.14
CA PHE A 23 -39.26 -15.63 -25.35
C PHE A 23 -40.50 -14.96 -24.73
N THR A 24 -40.38 -14.35 -23.57
CA THR A 24 -41.48 -13.61 -22.94
C THR A 24 -41.92 -12.41 -23.79
N ILE A 25 -40.98 -11.59 -24.23
CA ILE A 25 -41.26 -10.42 -25.05
C ILE A 25 -41.84 -10.84 -26.43
N TRP A 26 -41.23 -11.84 -27.06
CA TRP A 26 -41.68 -12.38 -28.31
C TRP A 26 -43.11 -12.96 -28.21
N TYR A 27 -43.40 -13.72 -27.14
CA TYR A 27 -44.72 -14.28 -26.89
C TYR A 27 -45.79 -13.20 -26.75
N ILE A 28 -45.56 -12.21 -25.90
CA ILE A 28 -46.48 -11.10 -25.69
C ILE A 28 -46.72 -10.33 -27.02
N ALA A 29 -45.63 -9.97 -27.68
CA ALA A 29 -45.69 -9.23 -28.93
C ALA A 29 -46.43 -9.98 -30.04
N ILE A 30 -46.24 -11.30 -30.19
CA ILE A 30 -46.89 -12.12 -31.19
C ILE A 30 -48.39 -12.33 -30.89
N VAL A 31 -48.73 -12.54 -29.61
CA VAL A 31 -50.13 -12.66 -29.19
C VAL A 31 -50.89 -11.35 -29.44
N MET A 32 -50.32 -10.22 -29.05
CA MET A 32 -50.93 -8.90 -29.34
C MET A 32 -51.11 -8.65 -30.83
N TYR A 33 -50.13 -9.02 -31.67
CA TYR A 33 -50.20 -8.90 -33.11
C TYR A 33 -51.30 -9.78 -33.70
N TYR A 34 -51.31 -11.08 -33.36
CA TYR A 34 -52.32 -12.01 -33.90
C TYR A 34 -53.74 -11.69 -33.42
N THR A 35 -53.91 -11.25 -32.19
CA THR A 35 -55.19 -10.80 -31.66
C THR A 35 -55.74 -9.67 -32.51
N LEU A 36 -54.91 -8.72 -32.86
CA LEU A 36 -55.37 -7.60 -33.68
C LEU A 36 -55.70 -7.99 -35.13
N VAL A 37 -54.87 -8.86 -35.73
CA VAL A 37 -55.20 -9.43 -37.09
C VAL A 37 -56.52 -10.20 -37.06
N HIS A 38 -56.76 -11.00 -36.04
CA HIS A 38 -57.98 -11.74 -35.83
C HIS A 38 -59.19 -10.81 -35.70
N VAL A 39 -59.11 -9.77 -34.93
CA VAL A 39 -60.15 -8.78 -34.70
C VAL A 39 -60.46 -8.00 -35.97
N THR A 40 -59.48 -7.61 -36.76
CA THR A 40 -59.68 -6.89 -38.03
C THR A 40 -60.30 -7.75 -39.10
N GLN A 41 -60.08 -9.07 -39.10
CA GLN A 41 -60.67 -10.02 -40.08
C GLN A 41 -62.05 -10.47 -39.69
N SER A 42 -62.36 -10.59 -38.40
CA SER A 42 -63.65 -11.19 -37.97
C SER A 42 -64.80 -10.22 -37.82
N GLY A 43 -64.58 -8.91 -37.92
CA GLY A 43 -65.62 -7.89 -37.80
C GLY A 43 -66.26 -7.76 -36.40
N TYR A 44 -65.78 -8.52 -35.41
CA TYR A 44 -66.29 -8.59 -34.01
C TYR A 44 -65.94 -7.41 -33.10
N ALA A 45 -65.49 -6.30 -33.69
CA ALA A 45 -64.68 -5.42 -32.81
C ALA A 45 -65.08 -3.96 -32.84
N SER A 46 -66.37 -3.59 -32.94
CA SER A 46 -66.69 -2.15 -32.87
C SER A 46 -66.14 -1.48 -31.57
N ASP A 47 -66.25 -2.15 -30.45
CA ASP A 47 -65.78 -1.58 -29.14
C ASP A 47 -64.29 -1.73 -28.94
N PHE A 48 -63.69 -2.84 -29.31
CA PHE A 48 -62.25 -3.03 -29.23
C PHE A 48 -61.52 -2.14 -30.24
N ILE A 49 -62.04 -1.99 -31.50
CA ILE A 49 -61.48 -1.07 -32.51
C ILE A 49 -61.62 0.40 -32.08
N LYS A 50 -62.68 0.79 -31.40
CA LYS A 50 -62.86 2.13 -30.90
C LYS A 50 -61.75 2.44 -29.84
N ASN A 51 -61.44 1.50 -28.96
CA ASN A 51 -60.36 1.64 -27.98
C ASN A 51 -58.98 1.64 -28.62
N ILE A 52 -58.75 0.86 -29.69
CA ILE A 52 -57.51 0.82 -30.47
C ILE A 52 -57.31 2.09 -31.33
N SER A 53 -58.37 2.70 -31.83
CA SER A 53 -58.27 3.92 -32.67
C SER A 53 -57.60 5.08 -31.96
N THR A 54 -57.52 5.03 -30.63
CA THR A 54 -56.76 5.97 -29.78
C THR A 54 -55.26 5.66 -29.68
N LEU A 55 -54.80 4.50 -30.17
CA LEU A 55 -53.39 4.08 -30.14
C LEU A 55 -52.60 4.65 -31.32
N SER A 56 -51.51 5.31 -31.03
CA SER A 56 -50.63 5.94 -32.01
C SER A 56 -49.79 4.95 -32.85
N ASN A 57 -49.75 3.66 -32.51
CA ASN A 57 -48.88 2.68 -33.16
C ASN A 57 -49.62 1.59 -33.91
N VAL A 58 -49.21 1.36 -35.17
CA VAL A 58 -49.63 0.21 -35.96
C VAL A 58 -49.08 -1.06 -35.31
N PRO A 59 -49.89 -2.10 -35.06
CA PRO A 59 -49.50 -3.30 -34.34
C PRO A 59 -48.32 -4.06 -34.92
N ILE A 60 -48.22 -4.10 -36.23
CA ILE A 60 -47.09 -4.71 -36.91
C ILE A 60 -45.76 -3.98 -36.58
N ARG A 61 -45.82 -2.66 -36.47
CA ARG A 61 -44.66 -1.83 -36.07
C ARG A 61 -44.26 -2.10 -34.61
N SER A 62 -45.23 -2.23 -33.71
CA SER A 62 -44.99 -2.55 -32.30
C SER A 62 -44.31 -3.92 -32.13
N PHE A 63 -44.75 -4.92 -32.89
CA PHE A 63 -44.15 -6.25 -32.94
C PHE A 63 -42.67 -6.17 -33.39
N TYR A 64 -42.38 -5.51 -34.51
CA TYR A 64 -41.02 -5.39 -35.00
C TYR A 64 -40.13 -4.59 -34.05
N ILE A 65 -40.63 -3.51 -33.45
CA ILE A 65 -39.86 -2.74 -32.47
C ILE A 65 -39.55 -3.58 -31.24
N ALA A 66 -40.50 -4.37 -30.73
CA ALA A 66 -40.25 -5.22 -29.56
C ALA A 66 -39.18 -6.29 -29.84
N VAL A 67 -39.32 -7.03 -30.95
CA VAL A 67 -38.42 -8.16 -31.26
C VAL A 67 -37.06 -7.67 -31.73
N PHE A 68 -36.99 -6.79 -32.73
CA PHE A 68 -35.71 -6.29 -33.22
C PHE A 68 -35.02 -5.32 -32.24
N GLY A 69 -35.83 -4.58 -31.47
CA GLY A 69 -35.30 -3.76 -30.38
C GLY A 69 -34.57 -4.61 -29.31
N PHE A 70 -35.16 -5.77 -28.95
CA PHE A 70 -34.49 -6.68 -28.00
C PHE A 70 -33.20 -7.29 -28.57
N ILE A 71 -33.22 -7.69 -29.86
CA ILE A 71 -32.03 -8.18 -30.55
C ILE A 71 -30.95 -7.06 -30.60
N GLY A 72 -31.37 -5.84 -30.92
CA GLY A 72 -30.48 -4.67 -30.88
C GLY A 72 -29.90 -4.39 -29.52
N LEU A 73 -30.69 -4.53 -28.45
CA LEU A 73 -30.21 -4.43 -27.06
C LEU A 73 -29.15 -5.50 -26.77
N PHE A 74 -29.39 -6.75 -27.14
CA PHE A 74 -28.42 -7.84 -26.97
C PHE A 74 -27.10 -7.56 -27.72
N CYS A 75 -27.21 -7.10 -28.99
CA CYS A 75 -26.02 -6.70 -29.76
C CYS A 75 -25.27 -5.54 -29.09
N PHE A 76 -25.99 -4.52 -28.61
CA PHE A 76 -25.39 -3.39 -27.91
C PHE A 76 -24.63 -3.84 -26.67
N VAL A 77 -25.23 -4.66 -25.81
CA VAL A 77 -24.59 -5.22 -24.59
C VAL A 77 -23.33 -6.02 -24.95
N SER A 78 -23.37 -6.77 -26.07
CA SER A 78 -22.22 -7.58 -26.50
C SER A 78 -21.06 -6.74 -27.04
N ILE A 79 -21.34 -5.62 -27.71
CA ILE A 79 -20.36 -4.77 -28.38
C ILE A 79 -19.77 -3.71 -27.42
N ARG A 80 -20.56 -3.15 -26.52
CA ARG A 80 -20.14 -2.03 -25.64
C ARG A 80 -18.85 -2.28 -24.88
N LYS A 81 -18.56 -3.54 -24.47
CA LYS A 81 -17.32 -3.91 -23.76
C LYS A 81 -16.06 -3.68 -24.61
N LYS A 82 -16.18 -3.66 -25.93
CA LYS A 82 -15.08 -3.41 -26.87
C LYS A 82 -14.82 -1.91 -27.08
N ILE A 83 -15.76 -1.05 -26.68
CA ILE A 83 -15.68 0.40 -26.91
C ILE A 83 -15.00 1.05 -25.69
N ARG A 84 -13.81 1.59 -25.90
CA ARG A 84 -12.98 2.21 -24.85
C ARG A 84 -13.68 3.35 -24.09
N PHE A 85 -14.53 4.12 -24.78
CA PHE A 85 -15.32 5.18 -24.16
C PHE A 85 -16.26 4.64 -23.09
N PHE A 86 -17.01 3.56 -23.40
CA PHE A 86 -17.95 2.95 -22.45
C PHE A 86 -17.27 2.24 -21.29
N SER A 87 -16.06 1.71 -21.48
CA SER A 87 -15.29 1.13 -20.37
C SER A 87 -14.84 2.19 -19.37
N ARG A 88 -14.65 3.44 -19.82
CA ARG A 88 -14.29 4.56 -18.93
C ARG A 88 -15.51 5.17 -18.21
N HIS A 89 -16.65 5.21 -18.90
CA HIS A 89 -17.91 5.81 -18.41
C HIS A 89 -19.01 4.75 -18.32
N GLN A 90 -18.92 3.85 -17.35
CA GLN A 90 -19.74 2.64 -17.24
C GLN A 90 -21.23 2.90 -16.99
N ILE A 91 -21.62 4.07 -16.47
CA ILE A 91 -23.02 4.45 -16.27
C ILE A 91 -23.73 4.70 -17.60
N ILE A 92 -23.05 5.32 -18.58
CA ILE A 92 -23.67 5.73 -19.85
C ILE A 92 -24.29 4.55 -20.61
N PRO A 93 -23.59 3.42 -20.84
CA PRO A 93 -24.22 2.28 -21.52
C PRO A 93 -25.40 1.70 -20.76
N ILE A 94 -25.38 1.69 -19.42
CA ILE A 94 -26.55 1.23 -18.64
C ILE A 94 -27.77 2.16 -18.82
N LEU A 95 -27.55 3.48 -18.90
CA LEU A 95 -28.63 4.42 -19.21
C LEU A 95 -29.18 4.24 -20.61
N ILE A 96 -28.34 3.94 -21.60
CA ILE A 96 -28.77 3.62 -22.96
C ILE A 96 -29.62 2.32 -22.97
N GLU A 97 -29.18 1.29 -22.25
CA GLU A 97 -29.93 0.04 -22.11
C GLU A 97 -31.28 0.25 -21.45
N LEU A 98 -31.33 1.08 -20.39
CA LEU A 98 -32.58 1.44 -19.75
C LEU A 98 -33.50 2.17 -20.69
N GLY A 99 -33.02 3.14 -21.47
CA GLY A 99 -33.80 3.84 -22.48
C GLY A 99 -34.35 2.92 -23.57
N LEU A 100 -33.52 2.02 -24.11
CA LEU A 100 -33.92 1.03 -25.09
C LEU A 100 -34.96 0.05 -24.52
N SER A 101 -34.78 -0.39 -23.30
CA SER A 101 -35.70 -1.29 -22.59
C SER A 101 -37.06 -0.65 -22.36
N LEU A 102 -37.12 0.61 -21.95
CA LEU A 102 -38.36 1.37 -21.79
C LEU A 102 -39.07 1.55 -23.13
N LEU A 103 -38.32 1.77 -24.22
CA LEU A 103 -38.90 1.84 -25.57
C LEU A 103 -39.52 0.50 -26.00
N ILE A 104 -38.87 -0.62 -25.73
CA ILE A 104 -39.39 -1.96 -25.99
C ILE A 104 -40.66 -2.20 -25.17
N MET A 105 -40.58 -1.92 -23.83
CA MET A 105 -41.72 -2.11 -22.92
C MET A 105 -42.94 -1.28 -23.32
N LYS A 106 -42.74 -0.03 -23.76
CA LYS A 106 -43.83 0.82 -24.25
C LYS A 106 -44.58 0.14 -25.40
N ASN A 107 -43.91 -0.53 -26.33
CA ASN A 107 -44.51 -1.18 -27.49
C ASN A 107 -45.28 -2.47 -27.17
N ILE A 108 -45.05 -3.06 -26.00
CA ILE A 108 -45.80 -4.20 -25.46
C ILE A 108 -46.63 -3.80 -24.24
N SER A 109 -47.02 -2.51 -24.15
CA SER A 109 -47.88 -1.94 -23.09
C SER A 109 -47.38 -2.27 -21.67
N PHE A 110 -46.06 -2.27 -21.47
CA PHE A 110 -45.42 -2.61 -20.21
C PHE A 110 -45.78 -3.98 -19.61
N SER A 111 -46.22 -4.91 -20.44
CA SER A 111 -46.64 -6.25 -20.02
C SER A 111 -45.47 -7.17 -19.66
N ALA A 112 -44.21 -6.84 -20.03
CA ALA A 112 -43.03 -7.60 -19.67
C ALA A 112 -42.01 -6.71 -18.97
N THR A 113 -41.89 -6.80 -17.65
CA THR A 113 -40.90 -6.09 -16.84
C THR A 113 -39.61 -6.86 -16.70
N CYS A 114 -39.52 -8.11 -17.16
CA CYS A 114 -38.35 -9.00 -17.03
C CYS A 114 -37.08 -8.42 -17.67
N ILE A 115 -37.18 -7.54 -18.66
CA ILE A 115 -36.06 -6.86 -19.30
C ILE A 115 -35.29 -5.98 -18.31
N LEU A 116 -35.96 -5.41 -17.31
CA LEU A 116 -35.29 -4.60 -16.26
C LEU A 116 -34.44 -5.45 -15.34
N PHE A 117 -34.82 -6.72 -15.12
CA PHE A 117 -33.98 -7.65 -14.35
C PHE A 117 -32.65 -7.95 -15.06
N LEU A 118 -32.67 -7.97 -16.43
CA LEU A 118 -31.44 -8.12 -17.21
C LEU A 118 -30.49 -6.94 -16.99
N ILE A 119 -31.03 -5.70 -16.96
CA ILE A 119 -30.18 -4.52 -16.72
C ILE A 119 -29.58 -4.52 -15.32
N ILE A 120 -30.36 -4.96 -14.31
CA ILE A 120 -29.80 -5.12 -12.94
C ILE A 120 -28.67 -6.17 -12.96
N ALA A 121 -28.93 -7.34 -13.56
CA ALA A 121 -27.93 -8.40 -13.65
C ALA A 121 -26.67 -7.93 -14.40
N ASP A 122 -26.87 -7.16 -15.46
CA ASP A 122 -25.79 -6.63 -16.26
C ASP A 122 -25.01 -5.52 -15.54
N SER A 123 -25.68 -4.62 -14.80
CA SER A 123 -25.02 -3.62 -13.98
C SER A 123 -24.10 -4.24 -12.90
N LEU A 124 -24.50 -5.37 -12.33
CA LEU A 124 -23.69 -6.14 -11.38
C LEU A 124 -22.42 -6.75 -12.01
N LEU A 125 -22.49 -7.13 -13.30
CA LEU A 125 -21.36 -7.73 -14.02
C LEU A 125 -20.42 -6.71 -14.66
N TYR A 126 -20.93 -5.53 -15.02
CA TYR A 126 -20.21 -4.58 -15.86
C TYR A 126 -19.67 -3.36 -15.10
N VAL A 127 -20.39 -2.90 -14.08
CA VAL A 127 -20.00 -1.69 -13.35
C VAL A 127 -19.10 -2.05 -12.18
N ASP A 128 -17.83 -1.62 -12.26
CA ASP A 128 -16.83 -1.96 -11.25
C ASP A 128 -16.98 -1.12 -9.98
N LYS A 129 -17.23 0.18 -10.14
CA LYS A 129 -17.33 1.10 -9.00
C LYS A 129 -18.62 0.88 -8.21
N PRO A 130 -18.56 0.63 -6.90
CA PRO A 130 -19.73 0.32 -6.10
C PRO A 130 -20.77 1.45 -6.06
N VAL A 131 -20.33 2.71 -6.06
CA VAL A 131 -21.22 3.87 -6.07
C VAL A 131 -21.99 3.95 -7.39
N ASP A 132 -21.28 3.88 -8.52
CA ASP A 132 -21.88 3.93 -9.86
C ASP A 132 -22.86 2.76 -10.06
N ARG A 133 -22.52 1.57 -9.59
CA ARG A 133 -23.37 0.39 -9.61
C ARG A 133 -24.64 0.57 -8.78
N SER A 134 -24.53 1.13 -7.58
CA SER A 134 -25.69 1.42 -6.74
C SER A 134 -26.63 2.42 -7.40
N ILE A 135 -26.09 3.47 -8.02
CA ILE A 135 -26.87 4.46 -8.77
C ILE A 135 -27.63 3.78 -9.93
N CYS A 136 -26.97 2.93 -10.72
CA CYS A 136 -27.62 2.20 -11.81
C CYS A 136 -28.77 1.32 -11.31
N ILE A 137 -28.54 0.54 -10.24
CA ILE A 137 -29.57 -0.34 -9.66
C ILE A 137 -30.76 0.47 -9.15
N ILE A 138 -30.54 1.59 -8.46
CA ILE A 138 -31.60 2.47 -7.96
C ILE A 138 -32.41 3.04 -9.13
N LEU A 139 -31.76 3.49 -10.20
CA LEU A 139 -32.45 4.01 -11.38
C LEU A 139 -33.32 2.95 -12.07
N VAL A 140 -32.78 1.73 -12.22
CA VAL A 140 -33.54 0.62 -12.80
C VAL A 140 -34.71 0.21 -11.91
N PHE A 141 -34.51 0.18 -10.59
CA PHE A 141 -35.57 -0.10 -9.63
C PHE A 141 -36.67 0.96 -9.66
N LEU A 142 -36.30 2.24 -9.76
CA LEU A 142 -37.27 3.33 -9.94
C LEU A 142 -38.05 3.17 -11.25
N ALA A 143 -37.37 2.84 -12.36
CA ALA A 143 -38.00 2.56 -13.61
C ALA A 143 -38.97 1.36 -13.53
N TYR A 144 -38.60 0.29 -12.76
CA TYR A 144 -39.45 -0.84 -12.50
C TYR A 144 -40.73 -0.42 -11.73
N MET A 145 -40.63 0.38 -10.71
CA MET A 145 -41.76 0.89 -9.93
C MET A 145 -42.69 1.75 -10.78
N LEU A 146 -42.13 2.61 -11.64
CA LEU A 146 -42.89 3.47 -12.53
C LEU A 146 -43.50 2.72 -13.73
N SER A 147 -43.00 1.54 -14.08
CA SER A 147 -43.43 0.74 -15.23
C SER A 147 -44.72 -0.06 -14.98
N ASN A 148 -45.48 0.29 -13.97
CA ASN A 148 -46.75 -0.37 -13.70
C ASN A 148 -47.83 0.12 -14.65
N TYR A 149 -48.51 -0.82 -15.37
CA TYR A 149 -49.57 -0.50 -16.31
C TYR A 149 -50.66 0.38 -15.69
N GLY A 150 -51.16 0.03 -14.53
CA GLY A 150 -52.24 0.75 -13.88
C GLY A 150 -51.91 2.22 -13.53
N TYR A 151 -50.61 2.53 -13.34
CA TYR A 151 -50.16 3.89 -13.13
C TYR A 151 -49.97 4.63 -14.47
N LEU A 152 -49.33 3.99 -15.47
CA LEU A 152 -48.99 4.61 -16.74
C LEU A 152 -50.17 4.80 -17.66
N SER A 153 -51.20 3.96 -17.59
CA SER A 153 -52.42 4.03 -18.40
C SER A 153 -53.20 5.33 -18.21
N ASN A 154 -53.03 6.00 -17.07
CA ASN A 154 -53.63 7.30 -16.79
C ASN A 154 -52.98 8.45 -17.59
N TYR A 155 -51.72 8.29 -18.03
CA TYR A 155 -50.93 9.33 -18.68
C TYR A 155 -50.65 9.01 -20.16
N ILE A 156 -50.55 7.74 -20.51
CA ILE A 156 -50.22 7.27 -21.86
C ILE A 156 -51.34 6.35 -22.33
N PRO A 157 -52.00 6.64 -23.42
CA PRO A 157 -53.04 5.76 -23.98
C PRO A 157 -52.41 4.43 -24.39
N MET A 158 -52.78 3.35 -23.72
CA MET A 158 -52.30 1.99 -23.98
C MET A 158 -53.34 0.99 -23.57
N ILE A 159 -53.32 -0.18 -24.20
CA ILE A 159 -54.22 -1.30 -23.91
C ILE A 159 -53.44 -2.37 -23.18
N SER A 160 -53.98 -2.90 -22.09
CA SER A 160 -53.35 -3.98 -21.34
C SER A 160 -53.33 -5.29 -22.15
N PHE A 161 -52.34 -6.14 -21.84
CA PHE A 161 -52.31 -7.49 -22.41
C PHE A 161 -53.60 -8.27 -22.14
N GLN A 162 -54.17 -8.09 -20.95
CA GLN A 162 -55.42 -8.74 -20.56
C GLN A 162 -56.60 -8.25 -21.41
N GLU A 163 -56.64 -6.97 -21.78
CA GLU A 163 -57.68 -6.45 -22.72
C GLU A 163 -57.53 -7.01 -24.12
N TYR A 164 -56.31 -7.24 -24.64
CA TYR A 164 -56.10 -7.99 -25.89
C TYR A 164 -56.67 -9.40 -25.80
N LEU A 165 -56.55 -10.05 -24.65
CA LEU A 165 -57.06 -11.41 -24.46
C LEU A 165 -58.58 -11.48 -24.29
N SER A 166 -59.27 -10.39 -23.96
CA SER A 166 -60.73 -10.37 -23.75
C SER A 166 -61.53 -10.71 -24.99
N VAL A 167 -60.91 -10.64 -26.18
CA VAL A 167 -61.51 -11.02 -27.45
C VAL A 167 -61.71 -12.53 -27.59
N TYR A 168 -60.91 -13.33 -26.87
CA TYR A 168 -60.95 -14.79 -26.91
C TYR A 168 -62.00 -15.35 -25.92
N ASN A 169 -62.44 -16.57 -26.17
CA ASN A 169 -63.26 -17.27 -25.20
C ASN A 169 -62.50 -17.51 -23.90
N SER A 170 -63.20 -17.68 -22.77
CA SER A 170 -62.61 -17.78 -21.43
C SER A 170 -61.56 -18.89 -21.31
N LYS A 171 -61.70 -20.01 -22.04
CA LYS A 171 -60.73 -21.13 -22.00
C LYS A 171 -59.41 -20.74 -22.69
N THR A 172 -59.48 -20.13 -23.88
CA THR A 172 -58.28 -19.67 -24.59
C THR A 172 -57.61 -18.50 -23.89
N GLN A 173 -58.41 -17.56 -23.36
CA GLN A 173 -57.94 -16.46 -22.57
C GLN A 173 -57.15 -16.95 -21.34
N GLY A 174 -57.70 -17.92 -20.59
CA GLY A 174 -57.01 -18.49 -19.41
C GLY A 174 -55.72 -19.22 -19.79
N LEU A 175 -55.67 -19.91 -20.92
CA LEU A 175 -54.46 -20.57 -21.40
C LEU A 175 -53.38 -19.58 -21.80
N LEU A 176 -53.72 -18.55 -22.58
CA LEU A 176 -52.76 -17.54 -23.03
C LEU A 176 -52.21 -16.71 -21.86
N LEU A 177 -53.07 -16.34 -20.90
CA LEU A 177 -52.66 -15.66 -19.68
C LEU A 177 -51.77 -16.55 -18.80
N GLY A 178 -52.12 -17.85 -18.68
CA GLY A 178 -51.32 -18.83 -17.92
C GLY A 178 -49.90 -18.99 -18.46
N ILE A 179 -49.72 -18.97 -19.78
CA ILE A 179 -48.39 -19.01 -20.42
C ILE A 179 -47.59 -17.74 -20.06
N GLU A 180 -48.19 -16.55 -20.18
CA GLU A 180 -47.54 -15.27 -19.85
C GLU A 180 -47.07 -15.25 -18.40
N VAL A 181 -47.99 -15.59 -17.47
CA VAL A 181 -47.67 -15.64 -16.03
C VAL A 181 -46.54 -16.65 -15.74
N THR A 182 -46.56 -17.81 -16.39
CA THR A 182 -45.52 -18.84 -16.24
C THR A 182 -44.15 -18.33 -16.71
N LEU A 183 -44.08 -17.70 -17.89
CA LEU A 183 -42.86 -17.13 -18.41
C LEU A 183 -42.35 -15.99 -17.54
N SER A 184 -43.22 -15.12 -17.03
CA SER A 184 -42.87 -14.02 -16.15
C SER A 184 -42.32 -14.52 -14.82
N ASN A 185 -42.99 -15.53 -14.20
CA ASN A 185 -42.52 -16.15 -12.97
C ASN A 185 -41.18 -16.86 -13.16
N LEU A 186 -40.96 -17.53 -14.30
CA LEU A 186 -39.69 -18.18 -14.58
C LEU A 186 -38.54 -17.16 -14.67
N ASN A 187 -38.77 -15.99 -15.29
CA ASN A 187 -37.77 -14.91 -15.28
C ASN A 187 -37.45 -14.42 -13.89
N ILE A 188 -38.40 -14.30 -12.98
CA ILE A 188 -38.18 -13.94 -11.58
C ILE A 188 -37.33 -15.00 -10.88
N VAL A 189 -37.65 -16.26 -11.06
CA VAL A 189 -36.90 -17.39 -10.46
C VAL A 189 -35.44 -17.38 -10.96
N LEU A 190 -35.24 -17.21 -12.25
CA LEU A 190 -33.92 -17.10 -12.87
C LEU A 190 -33.14 -15.90 -12.33
N PHE A 191 -33.79 -14.76 -12.15
CA PHE A 191 -33.18 -13.58 -11.57
C PHE A 191 -32.75 -13.82 -10.11
N ILE A 192 -33.63 -14.44 -9.29
CA ILE A 192 -33.28 -14.78 -7.90
C ILE A 192 -32.11 -15.76 -7.87
N ALA A 193 -32.12 -16.80 -8.71
CA ALA A 193 -31.02 -17.76 -8.83
C ALA A 193 -29.71 -17.06 -9.25
N TYR A 194 -29.78 -16.11 -10.18
CA TYR A 194 -28.65 -15.32 -10.61
C TYR A 194 -28.06 -14.50 -9.44
N ILE A 195 -28.90 -13.76 -8.70
CA ILE A 195 -28.45 -12.96 -7.54
C ILE A 195 -27.80 -13.85 -6.51
N PHE A 196 -28.41 -14.99 -6.18
CA PHE A 196 -27.86 -15.95 -5.21
C PHE A 196 -26.45 -16.42 -5.63
N LEU A 197 -26.29 -16.87 -6.89
CA LEU A 197 -25.00 -17.33 -7.39
C LEU A 197 -23.97 -16.20 -7.47
N TYR A 198 -24.39 -14.99 -7.82
CA TYR A 198 -23.53 -13.81 -7.83
C TYR A 198 -23.00 -13.47 -6.43
N LEU A 199 -23.90 -13.42 -5.43
CA LEU A 199 -23.51 -13.17 -4.05
C LEU A 199 -22.57 -14.25 -3.50
N GLN A 200 -22.85 -15.53 -3.79
CA GLN A 200 -21.99 -16.63 -3.40
C GLN A 200 -20.58 -16.48 -4.00
N LYS A 201 -20.50 -16.09 -5.28
CA LYS A 201 -19.21 -15.83 -5.94
C LYS A 201 -18.45 -14.67 -5.26
N GLN A 202 -19.14 -13.58 -4.93
CA GLN A 202 -18.53 -12.43 -4.25
C GLN A 202 -18.00 -12.80 -2.86
N MET A 203 -18.75 -13.59 -2.11
CA MET A 203 -18.30 -14.09 -0.81
C MET A 203 -17.05 -14.96 -0.93
N ASP A 204 -17.02 -15.90 -1.89
CA ASP A 204 -15.84 -16.74 -2.14
C ASP A 204 -14.60 -15.89 -2.52
N GLU A 205 -14.76 -14.87 -3.35
CA GLU A 205 -13.68 -13.94 -3.72
C GLU A 205 -13.16 -13.15 -2.52
N THR A 206 -14.07 -12.62 -1.68
CA THR A 206 -13.70 -11.86 -0.47
C THR A 206 -12.93 -12.73 0.53
N GLN A 207 -13.36 -13.99 0.73
CA GLN A 207 -12.64 -14.93 1.61
C GLN A 207 -11.23 -15.23 1.09
N LYS A 208 -11.06 -15.39 -0.23
CA LYS A 208 -9.73 -15.60 -0.83
C LYS A 208 -8.81 -14.39 -0.62
N PHE A 209 -9.34 -13.18 -0.83
CA PHE A 209 -8.56 -11.95 -0.58
C PHE A 209 -8.15 -11.83 0.89
N ALA A 210 -9.04 -12.18 1.82
CA ALA A 210 -8.72 -12.19 3.24
C ALA A 210 -7.62 -13.20 3.58
N ALA A 211 -7.70 -14.43 3.05
CA ALA A 211 -6.69 -15.46 3.25
C ALA A 211 -5.32 -15.05 2.67
N LEU A 212 -5.29 -14.48 1.45
CA LEU A 212 -4.08 -13.98 0.83
C LEU A 212 -3.43 -12.84 1.64
N ASN A 213 -4.24 -11.94 2.19
CA ASN A 213 -3.74 -10.86 3.04
C ASN A 213 -3.10 -11.36 4.33
N VAL A 214 -3.67 -12.41 4.95
CA VAL A 214 -3.08 -13.07 6.12
C VAL A 214 -1.74 -13.71 5.76
N GLU A 215 -1.66 -14.42 4.63
CA GLU A 215 -0.43 -15.06 4.17
C GLU A 215 0.66 -14.02 3.84
N LEU A 216 0.30 -12.93 3.16
CA LEU A 216 1.22 -11.82 2.87
C LEU A 216 1.79 -11.19 4.15
N LYS A 217 0.96 -10.96 5.17
CA LYS A 217 1.42 -10.45 6.47
C LYS A 217 2.40 -11.43 7.13
N ARG A 218 2.09 -12.74 7.10
CA ARG A 218 2.97 -13.78 7.64
C ARG A 218 4.33 -13.78 6.95
N LEU A 219 4.35 -13.79 5.61
CA LEU A 219 5.59 -13.77 4.82
C LEU A 219 6.41 -12.50 5.08
N ASN A 220 5.76 -11.33 5.18
CA ASN A 220 6.44 -10.07 5.49
C ASN A 220 7.11 -10.11 6.87
N ASN A 221 6.41 -10.67 7.88
CA ASN A 221 7.00 -10.83 9.22
C ASN A 221 8.18 -11.81 9.23
N GLN A 222 8.12 -12.89 8.45
CA GLN A 222 9.24 -13.81 8.28
C GLN A 222 10.44 -13.11 7.61
N LEU A 223 10.21 -12.32 6.55
CA LEU A 223 11.27 -11.56 5.89
C LEU A 223 11.94 -10.57 6.84
N LYS A 224 11.16 -9.85 7.66
CA LYS A 224 11.72 -8.96 8.70
C LYS A 224 12.57 -9.74 9.71
N GLY A 225 12.11 -10.92 10.13
CA GLY A 225 12.88 -11.80 11.02
C GLY A 225 14.20 -12.25 10.41
N TYR A 226 14.22 -12.64 9.14
CA TYR A 226 15.45 -13.01 8.42
C TYR A 226 16.40 -11.81 8.23
N ALA A 227 15.87 -10.62 7.95
CA ALA A 227 16.68 -9.40 7.84
C ALA A 227 17.41 -9.10 9.15
N ASN A 228 16.71 -9.11 10.29
CA ASN A 228 17.29 -8.88 11.62
C ASN A 228 18.32 -9.97 12.00
N LEU A 229 18.03 -11.23 11.64
CA LEU A 229 18.99 -12.32 11.88
C LEU A 229 20.26 -12.14 11.04
N ARG A 230 20.13 -11.75 9.79
CA ARG A 230 21.27 -11.51 8.87
C ARG A 230 22.13 -10.35 9.35
N GLU A 231 21.51 -9.29 9.87
CA GLU A 231 22.20 -8.14 10.46
C GLU A 231 23.03 -8.58 11.68
N LYS A 232 22.43 -9.26 12.65
CA LYS A 232 23.14 -9.82 13.81
C LYS A 232 24.27 -10.76 13.44
N MET A 233 24.07 -11.60 12.43
CA MET A 233 25.14 -12.47 11.91
C MET A 233 26.27 -11.65 11.26
N GLY A 234 25.92 -10.56 10.56
CA GLY A 234 26.89 -9.62 10.00
C GLY A 234 27.77 -8.97 11.08
N GLU A 235 27.13 -8.44 12.13
CA GLU A 235 27.81 -7.86 13.30
C GLU A 235 28.73 -8.86 13.97
N THR A 236 28.24 -10.07 14.23
CA THR A 236 29.04 -11.12 14.86
C THR A 236 30.24 -11.52 14.00
N LYS A 237 30.06 -11.63 12.68
CA LYS A 237 31.13 -11.93 11.74
C LYS A 237 32.20 -10.85 11.72
N GLU A 238 31.78 -9.58 11.71
CA GLU A 238 32.69 -8.45 11.72
C GLU A 238 33.45 -8.34 13.05
N ARG A 239 32.76 -8.51 14.18
CA ARG A 239 33.41 -8.58 15.51
C ARG A 239 34.48 -9.69 15.56
N ASN A 240 34.20 -10.88 15.05
CA ASN A 240 35.15 -11.97 15.00
C ASN A 240 36.33 -11.69 14.03
N ARG A 241 36.08 -10.95 12.94
CA ARG A 241 37.14 -10.51 12.02
C ARG A 241 38.09 -9.53 12.70
N LEU A 242 37.54 -8.52 13.37
CA LEU A 242 38.29 -7.52 14.08
C LEU A 242 39.08 -8.13 15.25
N ALA A 243 38.49 -9.05 16.01
CA ALA A 243 39.21 -9.75 17.10
C ALA A 243 40.43 -10.51 16.58
N ARG A 244 40.36 -11.15 15.42
CA ARG A 244 41.50 -11.81 14.77
C ARG A 244 42.55 -10.80 14.31
N GLU A 245 42.14 -9.69 13.68
CA GLU A 245 43.03 -8.63 13.20
C GLU A 245 43.83 -8.02 14.38
N ILE A 246 43.15 -7.77 15.53
CA ILE A 246 43.78 -7.31 16.77
C ILE A 246 44.75 -8.34 17.29
N HIS A 247 44.38 -9.60 17.36
CA HIS A 247 45.23 -10.69 17.84
C HIS A 247 46.50 -10.84 17.01
N ASP A 248 46.37 -10.79 15.69
CA ASP A 248 47.52 -10.93 14.78
C ASP A 248 48.49 -9.73 14.92
N THR A 249 47.93 -8.49 14.96
CA THR A 249 48.74 -7.26 15.14
C THR A 249 49.47 -7.25 16.46
N LEU A 250 48.76 -7.56 17.57
CA LEU A 250 49.38 -7.66 18.90
C LEU A 250 50.41 -8.76 18.95
N GLY A 251 50.10 -9.95 18.41
CA GLY A 251 51.01 -11.10 18.43
C GLY A 251 52.32 -10.78 17.72
N HIS A 252 52.29 -10.19 16.53
CA HIS A 252 53.51 -9.79 15.81
C HIS A 252 54.31 -8.71 16.54
N THR A 253 53.64 -7.67 17.05
CA THR A 253 54.28 -6.56 17.75
C THR A 253 54.97 -7.04 19.05
N LEU A 254 54.25 -7.80 19.87
CA LEU A 254 54.76 -8.33 21.14
C LEU A 254 55.92 -9.33 20.93
N THR A 255 55.83 -10.18 19.92
CA THR A 255 56.91 -11.11 19.57
C THR A 255 58.18 -10.36 19.12
N GLY A 256 58.02 -9.33 18.25
CA GLY A 256 59.13 -8.50 17.81
C GLY A 256 59.79 -7.73 18.96
N LEU A 257 58.98 -7.19 19.88
CA LEU A 257 59.47 -6.52 21.09
C LEU A 257 60.22 -7.50 22.02
N SER A 258 59.70 -8.69 22.24
CA SER A 258 60.32 -9.71 23.08
C SER A 258 61.71 -10.10 22.57
N VAL A 259 61.81 -10.43 21.24
CA VAL A 259 63.08 -10.77 20.62
C VAL A 259 64.06 -9.58 20.64
N GLY A 260 63.58 -8.38 20.36
CA GLY A 260 64.42 -7.18 20.40
C GLY A 260 64.96 -6.85 21.79
N LEU A 261 64.14 -7.01 22.85
CA LEU A 261 64.55 -6.84 24.23
C LEU A 261 65.57 -7.90 24.66
N GLU A 262 65.43 -9.14 24.19
CA GLU A 262 66.41 -10.21 24.47
C GLU A 262 67.75 -9.92 23.79
N ALA A 263 67.75 -9.38 22.58
CA ALA A 263 68.96 -8.93 21.90
C ALA A 263 69.64 -7.77 22.66
N CYS A 264 68.86 -6.77 23.16
CA CYS A 264 69.36 -5.69 23.93
C CYS A 264 70.00 -6.19 25.23
N ARG A 265 69.45 -7.21 25.90
CA ARG A 265 70.01 -7.83 27.13
C ARG A 265 71.40 -8.48 26.91
N VAL A 266 71.58 -9.05 25.74
CA VAL A 266 72.85 -9.68 25.36
C VAL A 266 73.92 -8.63 24.97
N MET A 267 73.49 -7.49 24.40
CA MET A 267 74.42 -6.47 23.89
C MET A 267 74.81 -5.40 24.89
N ILE A 268 74.08 -5.22 26.00
CA ILE A 268 74.25 -4.11 26.92
C ILE A 268 75.63 -4.07 27.49
N ASP A 269 76.26 -5.22 27.75
CA ASP A 269 77.60 -5.36 28.29
C ASP A 269 78.72 -5.20 27.24
N LYS A 270 78.36 -5.23 25.95
CA LYS A 270 79.30 -5.14 24.82
C LYS A 270 79.36 -3.74 24.21
N ASP A 271 78.22 -3.09 23.98
CA ASP A 271 78.11 -1.78 23.39
C ASP A 271 76.85 -1.07 23.91
N VAL A 272 77.01 -0.16 24.83
CA VAL A 272 75.91 0.62 25.43
C VAL A 272 75.25 1.55 24.42
N ASN A 273 75.96 2.10 23.42
CA ASN A 273 75.45 3.07 22.52
C ASN A 273 74.52 2.37 21.46
N VAL A 274 74.92 1.21 20.94
CA VAL A 274 74.11 0.38 20.07
C VAL A 274 72.88 -0.12 20.79
N THR A 275 73.00 -0.52 22.05
CA THR A 275 71.85 -0.96 22.85
C THR A 275 70.84 0.17 23.09
N LYS A 276 71.27 1.40 23.34
CA LYS A 276 70.36 2.57 23.46
C LYS A 276 69.67 2.88 22.18
N ALA A 277 70.33 2.81 21.02
CA ALA A 277 69.67 3.00 19.72
C ALA A 277 68.61 1.93 19.45
N GLN A 278 68.91 0.67 19.78
CA GLN A 278 67.96 -0.45 19.59
C GLN A 278 66.75 -0.30 20.53
N LEU A 279 66.92 0.12 21.78
CA LEU A 279 65.83 0.42 22.70
C LEU A 279 64.91 1.54 22.15
N GLY A 280 65.47 2.57 21.52
CA GLY A 280 64.67 3.62 20.86
C GLY A 280 63.80 3.09 19.74
N ILE A 281 64.31 2.17 18.90
CA ILE A 281 63.55 1.52 17.84
C ILE A 281 62.42 0.66 18.44
N LEU A 282 62.68 -0.07 19.51
CA LEU A 282 61.66 -0.88 20.20
C LEU A 282 60.57 -0.04 20.84
N GLU A 283 60.94 1.12 21.46
CA GLU A 283 59.96 2.08 21.99
C GLU A 283 59.03 2.61 20.90
N GLU A 284 59.58 3.01 19.75
CA GLU A 284 58.77 3.48 18.63
C GLU A 284 57.86 2.39 18.07
N SER A 285 58.34 1.15 17.95
CA SER A 285 57.56 0.00 17.50
C SER A 285 56.42 -0.30 18.49
N ALA A 286 56.65 -0.22 19.80
CA ALA A 286 55.60 -0.38 20.79
C ALA A 286 54.52 0.70 20.70
N LYS A 287 54.92 1.97 20.52
CA LYS A 287 53.98 3.09 20.31
C LYS A 287 53.13 2.93 19.07
N ARG A 288 53.72 2.48 17.95
CA ARG A 288 52.98 2.17 16.72
C ARG A 288 51.98 1.05 16.92
N GLY A 289 52.42 -0.09 17.48
CA GLY A 289 51.53 -1.23 17.75
C GLY A 289 50.34 -0.86 18.65
N LEU A 290 50.57 -0.05 19.69
CA LEU A 290 49.51 0.43 20.58
C LEU A 290 48.49 1.33 19.82
N THR A 291 48.99 2.15 18.88
CA THR A 291 48.13 3.02 18.05
C THR A 291 47.26 2.20 17.10
N ASP A 292 47.81 1.15 16.50
CA ASP A 292 47.09 0.28 15.57
C ASP A 292 46.02 -0.55 16.29
N VAL A 293 46.30 -1.03 17.50
CA VAL A 293 45.30 -1.70 18.33
C VAL A 293 44.19 -0.74 18.73
N ARG A 294 44.50 0.50 19.16
CA ARG A 294 43.48 1.50 19.49
C ARG A 294 42.56 1.77 18.27
N ARG A 295 43.11 1.93 17.07
CA ARG A 295 42.34 2.13 15.85
C ARG A 295 41.39 0.96 15.58
N SER A 296 41.82 -0.28 15.81
CA SER A 296 41.00 -1.46 15.59
C SER A 296 39.88 -1.59 16.64
N VAL A 297 40.15 -1.20 17.90
CA VAL A 297 39.12 -1.17 18.96
C VAL A 297 38.12 -0.03 18.76
N ASP A 298 38.56 1.13 18.27
CA ASP A 298 37.68 2.28 17.99
C ASP A 298 36.66 2.02 16.87
N LYS A 299 36.87 0.97 16.08
CA LYS A 299 35.87 0.49 15.09
C LYS A 299 34.75 -0.36 15.72
N LEU A 300 34.88 -0.79 16.95
CA LEU A 300 33.85 -1.52 17.68
C LEU A 300 32.85 -0.55 18.33
N LYS A 301 31.60 -0.97 18.48
CA LYS A 301 30.60 -0.19 19.21
C LYS A 301 31.08 0.07 20.65
N PRO A 302 30.86 1.29 21.22
CA PRO A 302 31.26 1.55 22.58
C PRO A 302 30.56 0.64 23.58
N ASP A 303 31.32 -0.15 24.36
CA ASP A 303 30.79 -1.06 25.40
C ASP A 303 29.88 -0.33 26.41
N ALA A 304 30.10 0.99 26.60
CA ALA A 304 29.30 1.81 27.49
C ALA A 304 27.83 1.93 27.04
N LEU A 305 27.56 2.00 25.72
CA LEU A 305 26.20 2.08 25.17
C LEU A 305 25.47 0.73 25.13
N GLU A 306 26.17 -0.39 25.36
CA GLU A 306 25.53 -1.70 25.55
C GLU A 306 24.96 -1.88 26.96
N ARG A 307 25.50 -1.16 27.95
CA ARG A 307 25.19 -1.37 29.37
C ARG A 307 24.44 -0.22 30.03
N TYR A 308 24.56 0.99 29.49
CA TYR A 308 24.05 2.22 30.07
C TYR A 308 23.27 3.02 29.04
N SER A 309 22.35 3.85 29.48
CA SER A 309 21.71 4.85 28.62
C SER A 309 22.75 5.84 28.08
N LEU A 310 22.47 6.47 26.93
CA LEU A 310 23.37 7.48 26.35
C LEU A 310 23.81 8.55 27.37
N LYS A 311 22.87 9.04 28.17
CA LYS A 311 23.15 10.06 29.19
C LYS A 311 24.14 9.53 30.23
N GLU A 312 23.90 8.35 30.79
CA GLU A 312 24.80 7.72 31.78
C GLU A 312 26.18 7.43 31.17
N ALA A 313 26.23 6.94 29.92
CA ALA A 313 27.47 6.68 29.22
C ALA A 313 28.29 7.96 28.98
N LEU A 314 27.65 9.07 28.64
CA LEU A 314 28.28 10.38 28.49
C LEU A 314 28.75 10.93 29.84
N ASP A 315 27.93 10.86 30.87
CA ASP A 315 28.30 11.30 32.23
C ASP A 315 29.54 10.54 32.73
N MET A 316 29.60 9.22 32.58
CA MET A 316 30.75 8.39 32.93
C MET A 316 31.99 8.78 32.12
N MET A 317 31.87 8.92 30.80
CA MET A 317 32.98 9.29 29.92
C MET A 317 33.58 10.66 30.34
N ILE A 318 32.73 11.65 30.59
CA ILE A 318 33.16 12.99 31.00
C ILE A 318 33.85 12.94 32.37
N MET A 319 33.29 12.21 33.34
CA MET A 319 33.91 12.03 34.68
C MET A 319 35.29 11.37 34.57
N ASP A 320 35.42 10.35 33.74
CA ASP A 320 36.70 9.65 33.57
C ASP A 320 37.74 10.55 32.88
N TYR A 321 37.33 11.35 31.91
CA TYR A 321 38.19 12.35 31.27
C TYR A 321 38.71 13.39 32.28
N GLN A 322 37.83 13.93 33.13
CA GLN A 322 38.20 14.89 34.16
C GLN A 322 39.15 14.30 35.22
N LYS A 323 39.03 12.99 35.53
CA LYS A 323 39.93 12.30 36.46
C LYS A 323 41.32 12.04 35.86
N LEU A 324 41.39 11.80 34.55
CA LEU A 324 42.63 11.43 33.85
C LEU A 324 43.39 12.62 33.30
N THR A 325 42.73 13.78 33.19
CA THR A 325 43.31 15.02 32.63
C THR A 325 43.01 16.19 33.56
N ASP A 326 43.91 17.18 33.63
CA ASP A 326 43.69 18.41 34.40
C ASP A 326 42.77 19.42 33.70
N VAL A 327 41.76 18.92 32.95
CA VAL A 327 40.84 19.72 32.15
C VAL A 327 39.51 19.85 32.85
N THR A 328 39.00 21.08 32.96
CA THR A 328 37.66 21.35 33.45
C THR A 328 36.65 21.21 32.29
N ILE A 329 35.68 20.29 32.40
CA ILE A 329 34.63 20.10 31.38
C ILE A 329 33.30 20.64 31.94
N LEU A 330 32.74 21.64 31.27
CA LEU A 330 31.39 22.13 31.53
C LEU A 330 30.42 21.40 30.57
N TYR A 331 29.59 20.56 31.16
CA TYR A 331 28.69 19.71 30.39
C TYR A 331 27.22 20.12 30.62
N LEU A 332 26.51 20.46 29.57
CA LEU A 332 25.07 20.76 29.55
C LEU A 332 24.36 19.81 28.60
N CYS A 333 23.54 18.94 29.14
CA CYS A 333 22.76 18.00 28.35
C CYS A 333 21.28 18.25 28.58
N HIS A 334 20.62 18.82 27.57
CA HIS A 334 19.18 19.02 27.52
C HIS A 334 18.60 18.08 26.44
N LEU A 335 18.83 16.78 26.62
CA LEU A 335 18.16 15.78 25.77
C LEU A 335 16.70 15.74 26.19
N PRO A 336 15.75 15.99 25.28
CA PRO A 336 14.36 15.65 25.53
C PRO A 336 14.22 14.13 25.69
N LEU A 337 13.13 13.70 26.29
CA LEU A 337 12.75 12.28 26.46
C LEU A 337 12.47 11.57 25.11
N VAL A 338 13.11 11.97 24.03
CA VAL A 338 12.96 11.37 22.72
C VAL A 338 13.94 10.21 22.62
N ASN A 339 13.45 9.03 22.37
CA ASN A 339 14.27 7.85 22.15
C ASN A 339 15.06 8.04 20.84
N LEU A 340 16.35 8.32 20.99
CA LEU A 340 17.31 8.19 19.90
C LEU A 340 17.42 6.72 19.53
N ASN A 341 17.60 6.41 18.26
CA ASN A 341 17.93 5.03 17.87
C ASN A 341 19.38 4.72 18.18
N ALA A 342 19.76 3.44 18.14
CA ALA A 342 21.10 2.98 18.53
C ALA A 342 22.23 3.62 17.68
N ASP A 343 21.99 3.94 16.42
CA ASP A 343 22.94 4.58 15.53
C ASP A 343 23.12 6.06 15.87
N GLU A 344 22.02 6.74 16.19
CA GLU A 344 22.03 8.14 16.64
C GLU A 344 22.76 8.27 17.99
N GLU A 345 22.50 7.36 18.94
CA GLU A 345 23.20 7.32 20.23
C GLU A 345 24.70 7.10 20.06
N GLU A 346 25.12 6.18 19.19
CA GLU A 346 26.53 5.93 18.90
C GLU A 346 27.21 7.18 18.31
N VAL A 347 26.57 7.84 17.34
CA VAL A 347 27.12 9.06 16.72
C VAL A 347 27.28 10.16 17.76
N VAL A 348 26.28 10.41 18.63
CA VAL A 348 26.39 11.40 19.71
C VAL A 348 27.55 11.08 20.64
N TYR A 349 27.65 9.83 21.09
CA TYR A 349 28.75 9.40 21.97
C TYR A 349 30.11 9.62 21.33
N ARG A 350 30.28 9.26 20.07
CA ARG A 350 31.54 9.42 19.33
C ARG A 350 31.90 10.88 19.08
N VAL A 351 30.92 11.73 18.76
CA VAL A 351 31.14 13.18 18.57
C VAL A 351 31.72 13.79 19.85
N VAL A 352 31.12 13.47 21.00
CA VAL A 352 31.61 13.99 22.29
C VAL A 352 33.00 13.42 22.62
N GLN A 353 33.22 12.13 22.43
CA GLN A 353 34.50 11.46 22.66
C GLN A 353 35.62 12.09 21.80
N GLU A 354 35.41 12.21 20.51
CA GLU A 354 36.39 12.74 19.55
C GLU A 354 36.64 14.24 19.78
N GLY A 355 35.56 15.01 20.01
CA GLY A 355 35.68 16.44 20.31
C GLY A 355 36.54 16.70 21.55
N MET A 356 36.27 16.02 22.67
CA MET A 356 37.10 16.14 23.90
C MET A 356 38.55 15.68 23.66
N THR A 357 38.73 14.56 22.91
CA THR A 357 40.08 14.06 22.60
C THR A 357 40.87 15.07 21.77
N ASN A 358 40.25 15.70 20.79
CA ASN A 358 40.89 16.70 19.94
C ASN A 358 41.24 17.97 20.73
N SER A 359 40.32 18.43 21.60
CA SER A 359 40.57 19.58 22.49
C SER A 359 41.77 19.38 23.40
N VAL A 360 41.91 18.20 24.01
CA VAL A 360 43.06 17.89 24.91
C VAL A 360 44.32 17.64 24.11
N ARG A 361 44.27 16.80 23.08
CA ARG A 361 45.46 16.32 22.38
C ARG A 361 46.04 17.34 21.41
N HIS A 362 45.20 18.08 20.73
CA HIS A 362 45.61 19.03 19.68
C HIS A 362 45.47 20.48 20.11
N GLY A 363 44.42 20.80 20.88
CA GLY A 363 44.16 22.13 21.38
C GLY A 363 44.98 22.50 22.64
N HIS A 364 45.48 21.51 23.38
CA HIS A 364 46.05 21.71 24.72
C HIS A 364 45.14 22.55 25.64
N ALA A 365 43.81 22.27 25.50
CA ALA A 365 42.78 22.99 26.21
C ALA A 365 42.82 22.71 27.72
N THR A 366 42.51 23.72 28.51
CA THR A 366 42.34 23.60 29.98
C THR A 366 40.85 23.63 30.36
N LYS A 367 39.97 24.10 29.46
CA LYS A 367 38.52 24.11 29.63
C LYS A 367 37.87 23.67 28.35
N ILE A 368 36.86 22.81 28.49
CA ILE A 368 36.01 22.33 27.38
C ILE A 368 34.56 22.57 27.77
N TYR A 369 33.78 23.09 26.85
CA TYR A 369 32.34 23.22 26.97
C TYR A 369 31.67 22.22 26.03
N VAL A 370 30.77 21.38 26.55
CA VAL A 370 30.01 20.41 25.80
C VAL A 370 28.54 20.70 26.02
N SER A 371 27.81 21.01 24.94
CA SER A 371 26.37 21.24 24.95
C SER A 371 25.67 20.30 23.99
N ILE A 372 24.63 19.62 24.48
CA ILE A 372 23.75 18.76 23.69
C ILE A 372 22.34 19.25 23.93
N ALA A 373 21.69 19.71 22.88
CA ALA A 373 20.32 20.24 22.96
C ALA A 373 19.53 19.91 21.70
N GLN A 374 18.20 19.88 21.84
CA GLN A 374 17.31 19.84 20.70
C GLN A 374 16.92 21.27 20.34
N ALA A 375 17.03 21.62 19.05
CA ALA A 375 16.45 22.83 18.47
C ALA A 375 15.60 22.44 17.26
N ASP A 376 14.34 22.84 17.29
CA ASP A 376 13.33 22.45 16.30
C ASP A 376 13.22 20.93 16.13
N ASN A 377 13.63 20.41 15.00
CA ASN A 377 13.62 18.97 14.70
C ASN A 377 15.04 18.38 14.57
N ASN A 378 16.05 19.09 15.06
CA ASN A 378 17.44 18.68 14.99
C ASN A 378 18.04 18.52 16.39
N LEU A 379 18.88 17.51 16.56
CA LEU A 379 19.78 17.40 17.69
C LEU A 379 21.02 18.20 17.35
N ILE A 380 21.40 19.13 18.23
CA ILE A 380 22.57 19.99 18.08
C ILE A 380 23.58 19.63 19.18
N ILE A 381 24.81 19.33 18.77
CA ILE A 381 25.92 19.07 19.64
C ILE A 381 26.97 20.15 19.40
N ILE A 382 27.37 20.84 20.42
CA ILE A 382 28.40 21.87 20.37
C ILE A 382 29.52 21.51 21.35
N ILE A 383 30.75 21.50 20.86
CA ILE A 383 31.94 21.30 21.68
C ILE A 383 32.88 22.46 21.40
N GLU A 384 33.19 23.22 22.45
CA GLU A 384 34.07 24.38 22.37
C GLU A 384 35.22 24.21 23.37
N ASP A 385 36.43 24.63 23.03
CA ASP A 385 37.58 24.64 23.94
C ASP A 385 38.30 25.99 23.94
N ASN A 386 39.10 26.19 24.98
CA ASN A 386 39.93 27.37 25.14
C ASN A 386 41.40 27.14 24.73
N GLY A 387 41.63 26.15 23.88
CA GLY A 387 42.98 25.77 23.47
C GLY A 387 43.63 26.73 22.44
N GLN A 388 44.74 26.30 21.85
CA GLN A 388 45.54 27.15 20.96
C GLN A 388 44.85 27.47 19.61
N GLY A 389 43.84 26.68 19.23
CA GLY A 389 43.19 26.81 17.94
C GLY A 389 44.12 26.48 16.75
N CYS A 390 43.57 26.58 15.54
CA CYS A 390 44.27 26.35 14.27
C CYS A 390 43.63 27.18 13.17
N LYS A 391 44.39 28.00 12.42
CA LYS A 391 43.85 28.84 11.34
C LYS A 391 43.27 28.01 10.18
N ASP A 392 43.88 26.86 9.86
CA ASP A 392 43.43 25.91 8.85
C ASP A 392 43.28 24.53 9.47
N VAL A 393 42.06 24.19 9.88
CA VAL A 393 41.73 22.87 10.42
C VAL A 393 41.73 21.86 9.29
N LYS A 394 42.82 21.08 9.15
CA LYS A 394 42.85 19.94 8.24
C LYS A 394 42.19 18.75 8.92
N PRO A 395 41.07 18.21 8.40
CA PRO A 395 40.40 17.07 9.00
C PRO A 395 41.35 15.87 9.07
N GLY A 396 41.63 15.42 10.28
CA GLY A 396 42.32 14.16 10.56
C GLY A 396 41.35 12.98 10.40
N PHE A 397 41.89 11.77 10.64
CA PHE A 397 41.08 10.54 10.51
C PHE A 397 39.82 10.55 11.40
N GLY A 398 39.89 11.08 12.64
CA GLY A 398 38.75 11.15 13.57
C GLY A 398 37.59 12.00 13.02
N ILE A 399 37.91 13.23 12.56
CA ILE A 399 36.90 14.12 11.98
C ILE A 399 36.34 13.52 10.68
N HIS A 400 37.17 12.86 9.86
CA HIS A 400 36.73 12.21 8.63
C HIS A 400 35.70 11.08 8.91
N HIS A 401 35.98 10.20 9.85
CA HIS A 401 35.07 9.14 10.28
C HIS A 401 33.78 9.68 10.92
N LEU A 402 33.86 10.76 11.68
CA LEU A 402 32.66 11.43 12.20
C LEU A 402 31.81 11.98 11.06
N THR A 403 32.43 12.62 10.05
CA THR A 403 31.71 13.15 8.89
C THR A 403 30.95 12.05 8.16
N GLU A 404 31.58 10.91 7.87
CA GLU A 404 30.94 9.77 7.21
C GLU A 404 29.72 9.25 7.99
N ARG A 405 29.82 9.15 9.32
CA ARG A 405 28.72 8.67 10.17
C ARG A 405 27.58 9.69 10.27
N ILE A 406 27.91 10.97 10.35
CA ILE A 406 26.93 12.07 10.40
C ILE A 406 26.18 12.17 9.07
N ASP A 407 26.87 12.00 7.94
CA ASP A 407 26.28 12.00 6.60
C ASP A 407 25.27 10.85 6.42
N LEU A 408 25.54 9.66 6.99
CA LEU A 408 24.58 8.53 7.00
C LEU A 408 23.27 8.86 7.72
N LEU A 409 23.34 9.73 8.73
CA LEU A 409 22.17 10.24 9.45
C LEU A 409 21.57 11.49 8.80
N GLN A 410 22.07 11.91 7.62
CA GLN A 410 21.68 13.14 6.93
C GLN A 410 21.93 14.40 7.77
N GLY A 411 22.90 14.33 8.68
CA GLY A 411 23.34 15.42 9.54
C GLY A 411 24.33 16.35 8.86
N ARG A 412 24.79 17.34 9.61
CA ARG A 412 25.82 18.29 9.17
C ARG A 412 26.86 18.48 10.27
N ILE A 413 28.13 18.61 9.87
CA ILE A 413 29.24 18.90 10.76
C ILE A 413 29.93 20.20 10.31
N ARG A 414 30.23 21.07 11.26
CA ARG A 414 31.03 22.30 11.08
C ARG A 414 32.07 22.39 12.17
N TYR A 415 33.25 22.86 11.85
CA TYR A 415 34.31 23.06 12.80
C TYR A 415 35.11 24.32 12.50
N TYR A 416 35.52 25.01 13.55
CA TYR A 416 36.24 26.28 13.49
C TYR A 416 37.42 26.23 14.47
N GLY A 417 38.52 26.90 14.14
CA GLY A 417 39.76 26.84 14.97
C GLY A 417 40.40 28.20 15.28
N VAL A 418 39.68 29.33 15.17
CA VAL A 418 40.27 30.67 15.25
C VAL A 418 40.66 31.11 16.69
N LYS A 419 39.84 30.74 17.67
CA LYS A 419 40.07 31.03 19.12
C LYS A 419 39.69 29.79 19.94
N GLY A 420 40.62 28.81 20.02
CA GLY A 420 40.25 27.46 20.43
C GLY A 420 39.66 26.66 19.27
N PHE A 421 39.10 25.50 19.56
CA PHE A 421 38.42 24.66 18.59
C PHE A 421 36.92 24.59 18.91
N GLU A 422 36.11 24.78 17.94
CA GLU A 422 34.64 24.64 18.02
C GLU A 422 34.17 23.59 17.01
N LEU A 423 33.42 22.62 17.50
CA LEU A 423 32.81 21.56 16.71
C LEU A 423 31.29 21.65 16.88
N ILE A 424 30.55 21.83 15.76
CA ILE A 424 29.11 21.88 15.77
C ILE A 424 28.59 20.75 14.88
N VAL A 425 27.71 19.90 15.44
CA VAL A 425 27.06 18.80 14.75
C VAL A 425 25.56 18.97 14.84
N GLU A 426 24.88 18.86 13.72
CA GLU A 426 23.43 18.92 13.59
C GLU A 426 22.94 17.60 13.02
N ILE A 427 22.06 16.86 13.72
CA ILE A 427 21.49 15.58 13.29
C ILE A 427 19.98 15.74 13.22
N PRO A 428 19.32 15.52 12.06
CA PRO A 428 17.87 15.52 11.97
C PRO A 428 17.27 14.39 12.80
N MET A 429 16.37 14.72 13.73
CA MET A 429 15.67 13.71 14.53
C MET A 429 14.55 13.12 13.71
N ARG A 430 14.63 11.85 13.38
CA ARG A 430 13.53 11.11 12.76
C ARG A 430 12.47 10.91 13.84
N ARG A 431 11.36 11.65 13.79
CA ARG A 431 10.17 11.30 14.56
C ARG A 431 9.79 9.88 14.17
N GLY A 432 9.90 8.95 15.11
CA GLY A 432 9.36 7.61 14.91
C GLY A 432 7.89 7.79 14.51
N GLU A 433 7.52 7.30 13.33
CA GLU A 433 6.12 7.07 13.02
C GLU A 433 5.59 6.15 14.12
N ASN A 434 4.79 6.73 15.02
CA ASN A 434 3.95 5.97 15.92
C ASN A 434 3.05 5.11 15.03
N ASN A 435 3.45 3.86 14.82
CA ASN A 435 2.54 2.82 14.39
C ASN A 435 1.53 2.60 15.53
N GLY A 436 0.41 3.37 15.43
CA GLY A 436 -0.81 3.08 16.13
C GLY A 436 -1.51 1.84 15.56
#